data_8a0271b20558e650fe2fcb20e64b51aa
#
_entry.id   8a0271b20558e650fe2fcb20e64b51aa
#
_cell.length_a   1.000
_cell.length_b   1.000
_cell.length_c   1.000
_cell.angle_alpha   90.00
_cell.angle_beta   90.00
_cell.angle_gamma   90.00
#
_symmetry.space_group_name_H-M   'P 1'
#
loop_
_entity.id
_entity.type
_entity.pdbx_description
1 polymer ?
#
loop_
_entity_poly.entity_id
_entity_poly.type
_entity_poly.pdbx_seq_one_letter_code
_entity_poly.pdbx_strand_id
1 'polypeptide(L)'
;KTFFTEAAMYASRVLMSVRALNIRWKHTTSLSVPQFIPEIGDFFGQTKQYGPLSPGLDFAFGLAGMSYINKAQDKNWLLGDKSQTTPALYAATKEFALEIQIEPIAGLKITLTGNRTDNRTNQIQFMYDNPTIIYGGSYSKSHIMMATAFKGFDGDASNNYHSNTFDK
;
A
#
# COMPACT_ATOMS: atom_id res chain seq x y z
N LYS A 1 -30.83 -33.81 -6.35
CA LYS A 1 -30.46 -33.59 -4.92
C LYS A 1 -29.02 -34.05 -4.63
N THR A 2 -28.46 -35.00 -5.38
CA THR A 2 -27.12 -35.57 -5.16
C THR A 2 -25.98 -34.60 -5.54
N PHE A 3 -26.14 -33.77 -6.58
CA PHE A 3 -25.09 -32.82 -7.03
C PHE A 3 -24.75 -31.77 -5.96
N PHE A 4 -25.74 -31.19 -5.31
CA PHE A 4 -25.52 -30.19 -4.26
C PHE A 4 -24.88 -30.78 -3.01
N THR A 5 -25.20 -32.02 -2.66
CA THR A 5 -24.59 -32.69 -1.51
C THR A 5 -23.13 -33.08 -1.78
N GLU A 6 -22.81 -33.50 -3.00
CA GLU A 6 -21.43 -33.78 -3.41
C GLU A 6 -20.59 -32.48 -3.49
N ALA A 7 -21.13 -31.42 -4.08
CA ALA A 7 -20.48 -30.11 -4.10
C ALA A 7 -20.20 -29.56 -2.69
N ALA A 8 -21.16 -29.70 -1.77
CA ALA A 8 -21.00 -29.32 -0.37
C ALA A 8 -19.94 -30.15 0.36
N MET A 9 -19.86 -31.44 0.09
CA MET A 9 -18.82 -32.32 0.63
C MET A 9 -17.42 -31.93 0.14
N TYR A 10 -17.26 -31.65 -1.16
CA TYR A 10 -15.97 -31.18 -1.70
C TYR A 10 -15.59 -29.80 -1.14
N ALA A 11 -16.53 -28.87 -1.07
CA ALA A 11 -16.29 -27.56 -0.47
C ALA A 11 -15.88 -27.65 0.99
N SER A 12 -16.52 -28.50 1.79
CA SER A 12 -16.16 -28.74 3.19
C SER A 12 -14.75 -29.33 3.33
N ARG A 13 -14.39 -30.29 2.47
CA ARG A 13 -13.03 -30.88 2.46
C ARG A 13 -11.97 -29.82 2.13
N VAL A 14 -12.22 -28.95 1.15
CA VAL A 14 -11.31 -27.86 0.80
C VAL A 14 -11.17 -26.87 1.96
N LEU A 15 -12.27 -26.48 2.60
CA LEU A 15 -12.24 -25.61 3.77
C LEU A 15 -11.48 -26.24 4.95
N MET A 16 -11.69 -27.53 5.19
CA MET A 16 -11.00 -28.25 6.26
C MET A 16 -9.52 -28.54 5.95
N SER A 17 -9.09 -28.39 4.69
CA SER A 17 -7.69 -28.55 4.29
C SER A 17 -6.81 -27.33 4.62
N VAL A 18 -7.43 -26.19 4.91
CA VAL A 18 -6.69 -24.98 5.31
C VAL A 18 -6.15 -25.13 6.72
N ARG A 19 -4.83 -25.17 6.85
CA ARG A 19 -4.13 -25.33 8.14
C ARG A 19 -3.76 -24.01 8.78
N ALA A 20 -3.35 -23.05 7.95
CA ALA A 20 -3.00 -21.71 8.40
C ALA A 20 -3.36 -20.67 7.34
N LEU A 21 -3.82 -19.52 7.81
CA LEU A 21 -4.09 -18.35 6.99
C LEU A 21 -3.50 -17.14 7.70
N ASN A 22 -2.46 -16.55 7.11
CA ASN A 22 -1.83 -15.33 7.59
C ASN A 22 -2.13 -14.20 6.63
N ILE A 23 -2.81 -13.18 7.10
CA ILE A 23 -3.07 -11.96 6.35
C ILE A 23 -2.41 -10.82 7.09
N ARG A 24 -1.55 -10.07 6.40
CA ARG A 24 -0.93 -8.86 6.92
C ARG A 24 -1.29 -7.69 6.03
N TRP A 25 -1.85 -6.68 6.64
CA TRP A 25 -2.08 -5.39 6.02
C TRP A 25 -1.31 -4.32 6.79
N LYS A 26 -0.51 -3.53 6.09
CA LYS A 26 0.22 -2.41 6.67
C LYS A 26 0.03 -1.17 5.80
N HIS A 27 -0.31 -0.07 6.41
CA HIS A 27 -0.38 1.24 5.78
C HIS A 27 0.52 2.20 6.56
N THR A 28 1.54 2.70 5.92
CA THR A 28 2.49 3.65 6.49
C THR A 28 2.39 4.95 5.72
N THR A 29 2.25 6.04 6.44
CA THR A 29 2.28 7.40 5.88
C THR A 29 3.41 8.19 6.53
N SER A 30 4.05 9.03 5.75
CA SER A 30 5.08 9.93 6.20
C SER A 30 4.81 11.29 5.58
N LEU A 31 4.85 12.33 6.40
CA LEU A 31 4.70 13.72 5.98
C LEU A 31 5.87 14.52 6.51
N SER A 32 6.63 15.16 5.61
CA SER A 32 7.69 16.10 5.93
C SER A 32 7.31 17.46 5.40
N VAL A 33 7.15 18.41 6.31
CA VAL A 33 6.80 19.80 5.97
C VAL A 33 7.95 20.68 6.42
N PRO A 34 8.73 21.24 5.50
CA PRO A 34 9.84 22.11 5.84
C PRO A 34 9.32 23.46 6.36
N GLN A 35 10.13 24.10 7.21
CA GLN A 35 9.82 25.40 7.79
C GLN A 35 8.47 25.48 8.51
N PHE A 36 8.07 24.39 9.14
CA PHE A 36 6.86 24.32 9.94
C PHE A 36 7.10 25.01 11.29
N ILE A 37 6.31 26.05 11.57
CA ILE A 37 6.50 26.94 12.73
C ILE A 37 5.96 26.34 14.03
N PRO A 38 4.75 25.71 14.06
CA PRO A 38 4.21 25.22 15.30
C PRO A 38 5.06 24.11 15.91
N GLU A 39 5.36 24.23 17.18
CA GLU A 39 6.01 23.17 17.95
C GLU A 39 4.99 22.11 18.38
N ILE A 40 5.46 20.88 18.58
CA ILE A 40 4.64 19.82 19.15
C ILE A 40 4.64 20.03 20.66
N GLY A 41 3.55 20.61 21.20
CA GLY A 41 3.48 21.02 22.60
C GLY A 41 3.20 19.88 23.56
N ASP A 42 2.10 19.16 23.38
CA ASP A 42 1.67 18.07 24.24
C ASP A 42 1.54 16.74 23.48
N PHE A 43 1.15 15.68 24.21
CA PHE A 43 0.94 14.35 23.63
C PHE A 43 -0.09 14.33 22.49
N PHE A 44 -1.05 15.24 22.52
CA PHE A 44 -2.08 15.38 21.49
C PHE A 44 -1.70 16.36 20.37
N GLY A 45 -0.46 16.81 20.35
CA GLY A 45 0.04 17.74 19.33
C GLY A 45 -0.59 19.12 19.40
N GLN A 46 -0.88 19.61 20.64
CA GLN A 46 -1.50 20.92 20.85
C GLN A 46 -0.46 21.91 21.34
N THR A 47 -0.51 23.11 20.79
CA THR A 47 0.26 24.26 21.30
C THR A 47 -0.65 25.45 21.55
N LYS A 48 -0.36 26.20 22.59
CA LYS A 48 -1.13 27.43 22.96
C LYS A 48 -0.82 28.61 22.02
N GLN A 49 0.35 28.58 21.38
CA GLN A 49 0.86 29.71 20.62
C GLN A 49 0.11 29.96 19.30
N TYR A 50 -0.37 28.91 18.65
CA TYR A 50 -0.99 29.01 17.32
C TYR A 50 -2.48 28.67 17.31
N GLY A 51 -3.13 28.72 18.47
CA GLY A 51 -4.54 28.47 18.67
C GLY A 51 -4.87 27.01 19.09
N PRO A 52 -6.12 26.77 19.46
CA PRO A 52 -6.55 25.45 19.88
C PRO A 52 -6.43 24.46 18.71
N LEU A 53 -6.01 23.23 19.00
CA LEU A 53 -5.82 22.15 18.04
C LEU A 53 -4.72 22.40 16.99
N SER A 54 -3.67 23.13 17.36
CA SER A 54 -2.49 23.32 16.51
C SER A 54 -1.28 22.60 17.08
N PRO A 55 -0.56 21.79 16.33
CA PRO A 55 -0.74 21.40 14.90
C PRO A 55 -1.91 20.44 14.62
N GLY A 56 -2.53 19.83 15.65
CA GLY A 56 -3.74 19.03 15.53
C GLY A 56 -3.54 17.55 15.78
N LEU A 57 -4.64 16.85 16.07
CA LEU A 57 -4.65 15.42 16.34
C LEU A 57 -4.27 14.59 15.10
N ASP A 58 -4.64 15.05 13.91
CA ASP A 58 -4.26 14.44 12.63
C ASP A 58 -2.74 14.36 12.47
N PHE A 59 -2.02 15.41 12.87
CA PHE A 59 -0.56 15.43 12.88
C PHE A 59 -0.01 14.52 13.99
N ALA A 60 -0.51 14.64 15.22
CA ALA A 60 -0.01 13.90 16.39
C ALA A 60 -0.12 12.37 16.21
N PHE A 61 -1.20 11.91 15.58
CA PHE A 61 -1.44 10.48 15.34
C PHE A 61 -0.98 9.99 13.94
N GLY A 62 -0.25 10.82 13.20
CA GLY A 62 0.27 10.44 11.88
C GLY A 62 -0.81 10.24 10.81
N LEU A 63 -1.99 10.84 11.01
CA LEU A 63 -3.10 10.81 10.07
C LEU A 63 -3.06 11.98 9.07
N ALA A 64 -2.08 12.89 9.26
CA ALA A 64 -1.89 14.04 8.38
C ALA A 64 -1.52 13.57 6.97
N GLY A 65 -2.34 13.95 6.00
CA GLY A 65 -2.15 13.66 4.59
C GLY A 65 -1.72 14.91 3.81
N MET A 66 -1.85 14.82 2.48
CA MET A 66 -1.51 15.91 1.56
C MET A 66 -2.30 17.20 1.85
N SER A 67 -3.58 17.07 2.25
CA SER A 67 -4.45 18.19 2.61
C SER A 67 -3.96 18.96 3.84
N TYR A 68 -3.12 18.34 4.67
CA TYR A 68 -2.54 19.00 5.83
C TYR A 68 -1.59 20.13 5.44
N ILE A 69 -0.89 20.00 4.31
CA ILE A 69 0.01 21.04 3.80
C ILE A 69 -0.79 22.29 3.42
N ASN A 70 -1.93 22.12 2.75
CA ASN A 70 -2.82 23.24 2.43
C ASN A 70 -3.36 23.91 3.70
N LYS A 71 -3.77 23.11 4.68
CA LYS A 71 -4.19 23.59 5.99
C LYS A 71 -3.09 24.39 6.70
N ALA A 72 -1.84 23.94 6.61
CA ALA A 72 -0.70 24.65 7.19
C ALA A 72 -0.41 25.97 6.48
N GLN A 73 -0.59 26.03 5.17
CA GLN A 73 -0.48 27.28 4.39
C GLN A 73 -1.59 28.27 4.76
N ASP A 74 -2.86 27.83 4.76
CA ASP A 74 -4.04 28.66 5.09
C ASP A 74 -3.95 29.26 6.50
N LYS A 75 -3.33 28.54 7.42
CA LYS A 75 -3.13 28.97 8.80
C LYS A 75 -1.83 29.74 9.05
N ASN A 76 -1.04 30.00 8.02
CA ASN A 76 0.27 30.63 8.11
C ASN A 76 1.23 29.91 9.07
N TRP A 77 1.18 28.59 9.10
CA TRP A 77 2.08 27.75 9.90
C TRP A 77 3.41 27.47 9.20
N LEU A 78 3.57 27.92 7.97
CA LEU A 78 4.80 27.81 7.19
C LEU A 78 5.48 29.19 7.14
N LEU A 79 6.80 29.19 7.33
CA LEU A 79 7.61 30.36 7.02
C LEU A 79 7.58 30.54 5.51
N GLY A 80 6.76 31.46 5.01
CA GLY A 80 6.54 31.70 3.59
C GLY A 80 7.73 32.35 2.89
N ASP A 81 8.89 31.73 2.92
CA ASP A 81 10.07 32.21 2.21
C ASP A 81 10.10 31.64 0.78
N LYS A 82 10.00 32.50 -0.21
CA LYS A 82 10.09 32.17 -1.65
C LYS A 82 11.46 31.57 -2.05
N SER A 83 12.49 31.75 -1.20
CA SER A 83 13.81 31.16 -1.40
C SER A 83 13.89 29.68 -0.96
N GLN A 84 12.81 29.13 -0.43
CA GLN A 84 12.78 27.76 0.05
C GLN A 84 12.90 26.74 -1.08
N THR A 85 14.04 26.07 -1.13
CA THR A 85 14.32 25.03 -2.13
C THR A 85 13.87 23.62 -1.69
N THR A 86 13.70 23.40 -0.37
CA THR A 86 13.29 22.09 0.16
C THR A 86 11.80 21.88 -0.04
N PRO A 87 11.37 20.84 -0.77
CA PRO A 87 9.97 20.56 -0.97
C PRO A 87 9.31 19.95 0.28
N ALA A 88 8.00 20.12 0.44
CA ALA A 88 7.23 19.25 1.31
C ALA A 88 7.09 17.87 0.66
N LEU A 89 7.23 16.82 1.45
CA LEU A 89 7.21 15.45 0.99
C LEU A 89 6.11 14.66 1.72
N TYR A 90 5.22 14.09 0.95
CA TYR A 90 4.27 13.09 1.43
C TYR A 90 4.58 11.74 0.80
N ALA A 91 4.78 10.73 1.62
CA ALA A 91 4.98 9.36 1.16
C ALA A 91 3.95 8.44 1.84
N ALA A 92 3.35 7.56 1.04
CA ALA A 92 2.40 6.55 1.51
C ALA A 92 2.78 5.18 0.95
N THR A 93 2.92 4.20 1.83
CA THR A 93 3.21 2.81 1.47
C THR A 93 2.08 1.92 1.97
N LYS A 94 1.51 1.14 1.07
CA LYS A 94 0.52 0.10 1.38
C LYS A 94 1.12 -1.25 1.07
N GLU A 95 1.19 -2.09 2.08
CA GLU A 95 1.70 -3.46 1.99
C GLU A 95 0.57 -4.43 2.31
N PHE A 96 0.39 -5.41 1.47
CA PHE A 96 -0.49 -6.55 1.69
C PHE A 96 0.30 -7.81 1.49
N ALA A 97 0.29 -8.69 2.48
CA ALA A 97 0.89 -10.01 2.40
C ALA A 97 -0.14 -11.06 2.79
N LEU A 98 -0.23 -12.11 2.00
CA LEU A 98 -1.08 -13.26 2.18
C LEU A 98 -0.22 -14.51 2.17
N GLU A 99 -0.41 -15.38 3.15
CA GLU A 99 0.15 -16.72 3.19
C GLU A 99 -0.95 -17.70 3.58
N ILE A 100 -1.16 -18.70 2.75
CA ILE A 100 -2.15 -19.77 2.97
C ILE A 100 -1.40 -21.10 2.95
N GLN A 101 -1.58 -21.89 3.98
CA GLN A 101 -1.09 -23.26 4.04
C GLN A 101 -2.27 -24.22 3.95
N ILE A 102 -2.24 -25.09 2.96
CA ILE A 102 -3.30 -26.06 2.64
C ILE A 102 -2.70 -27.46 2.70
N GLU A 103 -3.41 -28.37 3.34
CA GLU A 103 -3.09 -29.81 3.35
C GLU A 103 -4.31 -30.61 2.85
N PRO A 104 -4.51 -30.70 1.52
CA PRO A 104 -5.69 -31.35 0.94
C PRO A 104 -5.71 -32.86 1.17
N ILE A 105 -4.54 -33.47 1.29
CA ILE A 105 -4.34 -34.91 1.56
C ILE A 105 -3.21 -35.01 2.60
N ALA A 106 -3.30 -35.98 3.49
CA ALA A 106 -2.28 -36.21 4.49
C ALA A 106 -0.88 -36.33 3.86
N GLY A 107 0.03 -35.47 4.30
CA GLY A 107 1.41 -35.39 3.79
C GLY A 107 1.64 -34.49 2.58
N LEU A 108 0.59 -33.94 1.94
CA LEU A 108 0.73 -32.96 0.84
C LEU A 108 0.49 -31.55 1.38
N LYS A 109 1.58 -30.82 1.66
CA LYS A 109 1.51 -29.43 2.11
C LYS A 109 1.73 -28.48 0.94
N ILE A 110 0.81 -27.56 0.74
CA ILE A 110 0.86 -26.52 -0.29
C ILE A 110 0.88 -25.18 0.44
N THR A 111 1.89 -24.36 0.17
CA THR A 111 1.96 -22.98 0.68
C THR A 111 1.79 -22.01 -0.48
N LEU A 112 0.79 -21.17 -0.38
CA LEU A 112 0.52 -20.09 -1.34
C LEU A 112 0.89 -18.77 -0.70
N THR A 113 1.75 -18.00 -1.37
CA THR A 113 2.15 -16.67 -0.92
C THR A 113 1.79 -15.61 -1.95
N GLY A 114 1.31 -14.48 -1.50
CA GLY A 114 1.02 -13.33 -2.34
C GLY A 114 1.47 -12.05 -1.64
N ASN A 115 2.22 -11.21 -2.34
CA ASN A 115 2.68 -9.93 -1.84
C ASN A 115 2.29 -8.83 -2.80
N ARG A 116 1.87 -7.69 -2.24
CA ARG A 116 1.58 -6.48 -2.98
C ARG A 116 2.11 -5.28 -2.22
N THR A 117 2.87 -4.43 -2.89
CA THR A 117 3.35 -3.15 -2.36
C THR A 117 2.97 -2.04 -3.33
N ASP A 118 2.36 -0.99 -2.80
CA ASP A 118 1.98 0.23 -3.53
C ASP A 118 2.62 1.41 -2.80
N ASN A 119 3.54 2.09 -3.45
CA ASN A 119 4.23 3.27 -2.94
C ASN A 119 3.79 4.50 -3.72
N ARG A 120 3.43 5.56 -3.01
CA ARG A 120 3.10 6.86 -3.58
C ARG A 120 3.91 7.92 -2.90
N THR A 121 4.47 8.81 -3.69
CA THR A 121 5.25 9.94 -3.21
C THR A 121 4.77 11.20 -3.92
N ASN A 122 4.42 12.21 -3.14
CA ASN A 122 4.03 13.51 -3.65
C ASN A 122 4.97 14.56 -3.06
N GLN A 123 5.50 15.39 -3.91
CA GLN A 123 6.37 16.51 -3.52
C GLN A 123 5.68 17.83 -3.89
N ILE A 124 5.68 18.79 -2.96
CA ILE A 124 5.19 20.14 -3.23
C ILE A 124 6.39 21.08 -3.15
N GLN A 125 6.65 21.75 -4.26
CA GLN A 125 7.65 22.82 -4.36
C GLN A 125 6.99 24.16 -4.06
N PHE A 126 7.52 24.88 -3.06
CA PHE A 126 7.02 26.21 -2.67
C PHE A 126 7.78 27.38 -3.30
N MET A 127 8.78 27.07 -4.11
CA MET A 127 9.73 28.02 -4.66
C MET A 127 9.10 29.10 -5.58
N TYR A 128 7.86 28.89 -6.01
CA TYR A 128 7.12 29.78 -6.91
C TYR A 128 5.81 30.22 -6.28
N ASP A 129 5.24 31.31 -6.79
CA ASP A 129 3.94 31.84 -6.34
C ASP A 129 2.80 30.80 -6.49
N ASN A 130 2.97 29.84 -7.40
CA ASN A 130 2.07 28.69 -7.54
C ASN A 130 2.82 27.40 -7.15
N PRO A 131 2.46 26.76 -6.04
CA PRO A 131 3.10 25.52 -5.64
C PRO A 131 2.90 24.43 -6.70
N THR A 132 4.00 23.83 -7.14
CA THR A 132 3.98 22.74 -8.11
C THR A 132 3.99 21.41 -7.40
N ILE A 133 3.05 20.53 -7.75
CA ILE A 133 2.95 19.19 -7.19
C ILE A 133 3.57 18.20 -8.16
N ILE A 134 4.56 17.45 -7.69
CA ILE A 134 5.20 16.36 -8.43
C ILE A 134 4.73 15.05 -7.84
N TYR A 135 4.15 14.18 -8.67
CA TYR A 135 3.66 12.88 -8.29
C TYR A 135 4.66 11.79 -8.69
N GLY A 136 4.95 10.89 -7.78
CA GLY A 136 5.75 9.70 -8.04
C GLY A 136 5.07 8.48 -7.43
N GLY A 137 5.39 7.31 -7.95
CA GLY A 137 4.87 6.08 -7.39
C GLY A 137 5.54 4.84 -7.99
N SER A 138 5.47 3.75 -7.25
CA SER A 138 5.89 2.43 -7.70
C SER A 138 4.88 1.39 -7.23
N TYR A 139 4.69 0.37 -8.03
CA TYR A 139 3.82 -0.75 -7.74
C TYR A 139 4.56 -2.05 -7.95
N SER A 140 4.50 -2.93 -6.98
CA SER A 140 5.04 -4.27 -7.07
C SER A 140 3.98 -5.28 -6.63
N LYS A 141 3.83 -6.35 -7.40
CA LYS A 141 2.94 -7.46 -7.09
C LYS A 141 3.63 -8.77 -7.41
N SER A 142 3.68 -9.66 -6.44
CA SER A 142 4.11 -11.04 -6.60
C SER A 142 2.92 -11.96 -6.36
N HIS A 143 2.68 -12.89 -7.27
CA HIS A 143 1.62 -13.89 -7.14
C HIS A 143 1.99 -15.14 -7.93
N ILE A 144 1.44 -16.27 -7.51
CA ILE A 144 1.54 -17.52 -8.25
C ILE A 144 0.45 -17.53 -9.32
N MET A 145 0.82 -17.67 -10.57
CA MET A 145 -0.14 -17.79 -11.69
C MET A 145 -0.62 -19.24 -11.81
N MET A 146 -1.66 -19.58 -11.06
CA MET A 146 -2.26 -20.92 -11.11
C MET A 146 -2.76 -21.30 -12.50
N ALA A 147 -3.22 -20.32 -13.28
CA ALA A 147 -3.75 -20.57 -14.63
C ALA A 147 -2.71 -21.16 -15.61
N THR A 148 -1.43 -20.89 -15.38
CA THR A 148 -0.33 -21.37 -16.23
C THR A 148 0.51 -22.46 -15.55
N ALA A 149 0.39 -22.66 -14.24
CA ALA A 149 1.21 -23.58 -13.46
C ALA A 149 1.09 -25.06 -13.92
N PHE A 150 -0.06 -25.43 -14.48
CA PHE A 150 -0.35 -26.79 -14.93
C PHE A 150 -0.46 -26.90 -16.47
N LYS A 151 -0.16 -25.83 -17.21
CA LYS A 151 -0.08 -25.89 -18.66
C LYS A 151 1.28 -26.43 -19.06
N GLY A 152 1.29 -27.43 -19.93
CA GLY A 152 2.52 -27.92 -20.53
C GLY A 152 3.19 -26.81 -21.38
N PHE A 153 4.50 -26.85 -21.44
CA PHE A 153 5.26 -26.03 -22.39
C PHE A 153 5.14 -26.69 -23.76
N ASP A 154 4.53 -26.02 -24.71
CA ASP A 154 4.28 -26.50 -26.10
C ASP A 154 5.08 -25.73 -27.16
N GLY A 155 6.00 -24.87 -26.72
CA GLY A 155 6.84 -24.09 -27.62
C GLY A 155 7.99 -24.92 -28.19
N ASP A 156 8.09 -25.00 -29.53
CA ASP A 156 9.18 -25.59 -30.27
C ASP A 156 9.65 -24.70 -31.44
N ALA A 157 10.66 -25.12 -32.15
CA ALA A 157 11.19 -24.35 -33.27
C ALA A 157 10.20 -24.20 -34.44
N SER A 158 9.21 -25.12 -34.59
CA SER A 158 8.23 -25.09 -35.67
C SER A 158 7.18 -24.01 -35.46
N ASN A 159 6.87 -23.66 -34.22
CA ASN A 159 5.95 -22.58 -33.88
C ASN A 159 6.67 -21.31 -33.38
N ASN A 160 7.95 -21.15 -33.71
CA ASN A 160 8.77 -20.01 -33.30
C ASN A 160 8.83 -19.82 -31.80
N TYR A 161 8.87 -20.92 -31.05
CA TYR A 161 8.86 -20.95 -29.56
C TYR A 161 7.63 -20.26 -28.93
N HIS A 162 6.55 -20.12 -29.69
CA HIS A 162 5.29 -19.58 -29.20
C HIS A 162 4.64 -20.58 -28.25
N SER A 163 4.19 -20.13 -27.10
CA SER A 163 3.56 -21.00 -26.12
C SER A 163 2.31 -20.34 -25.52
N ASN A 164 1.19 -21.04 -25.58
CA ASN A 164 -0.07 -20.63 -24.96
C ASN A 164 0.03 -20.35 -23.45
N THR A 165 1.11 -20.77 -22.81
CA THR A 165 1.40 -20.49 -21.41
C THR A 165 1.75 -19.03 -21.17
N PHE A 166 2.35 -18.35 -22.16
CA PHE A 166 2.83 -16.97 -22.07
C PHE A 166 1.95 -15.96 -22.81
N ASP A 167 0.94 -16.42 -23.54
CA ASP A 167 0.03 -15.59 -24.34
C ASP A 167 -1.10 -14.99 -23.51
N LYS A 168 -0.78 -14.16 -22.52
CA LYS A 168 -1.80 -13.37 -21.79
C LYS A 168 -1.31 -12.00 -21.46
#